data_2707ff6cbaa614eb9219d9cd812c984d
#
_entry.id   2707ff6cbaa614eb9219d9cd812c984d
#
_cell.length_a   1.000
_cell.length_b   1.000
_cell.length_c   1.000
_cell.angle_alpha   90.00
_cell.angle_beta   90.00
_cell.angle_gamma   90.00
#
_symmetry.space_group_name_H-M   'P 1'
#
loop_
_entity.id
_entity.type
_entity.pdbx_description
1 polymer ?
#
loop_
_entity_poly.entity_id
_entity_poly.type
_entity_poly.pdbx_seq_one_letter_code
_entity_poly.pdbx_strand_id
1 'polypeptide(L)'
;MKKKFVPLFFMFPFVVLAQNSQYNLNSYLEQGTKAPNTHYLGEAWLNRVLQADENLSFNITKATFSANSTLDWHKHSESQVLVVVDGSGYYQEKGKNPIRLKVGDIIRAPANVEHWHAATKENDVTYLAIYSGETQWTQVLLREDYDRVANTLKVPQ
;
A
#
# COMPACT_ATOMS: atom_id res chain seq x y z
N MET A 1 34.23 -71.33 16.80
CA MET A 1 34.01 -69.95 17.15
C MET A 1 33.30 -69.26 15.95
N LYS A 2 32.00 -68.95 16.01
CA LYS A 2 31.27 -68.31 14.92
C LYS A 2 31.33 -66.79 15.17
N LYS A 3 31.98 -66.04 14.25
CA LYS A 3 32.03 -64.61 14.26
C LYS A 3 30.64 -64.06 13.83
N LYS A 4 30.00 -63.31 14.74
CA LYS A 4 28.76 -62.59 14.44
C LYS A 4 29.12 -61.32 13.68
N PHE A 5 28.64 -61.17 12.44
CA PHE A 5 28.77 -59.97 11.63
C PHE A 5 27.63 -59.01 12.03
N VAL A 6 27.97 -57.87 12.58
CA VAL A 6 26.98 -56.82 12.89
C VAL A 6 27.03 -55.82 11.74
N PRO A 7 25.94 -55.64 11.01
CA PRO A 7 25.94 -54.62 9.94
C PRO A 7 25.87 -53.24 10.57
N LEU A 8 26.86 -52.41 10.23
CA LEU A 8 26.89 -51.01 10.57
C LEU A 8 25.94 -50.24 9.63
N PHE A 9 24.81 -49.82 10.16
CA PHE A 9 23.84 -49.01 9.45
C PHE A 9 24.35 -47.56 9.43
N PHE A 10 24.87 -47.10 8.29
CA PHE A 10 25.14 -45.70 8.06
C PHE A 10 23.82 -44.93 7.85
N MET A 11 23.34 -44.24 8.90
CA MET A 11 22.31 -43.24 8.72
C MET A 11 22.92 -42.02 8.04
N PHE A 12 22.70 -41.86 6.74
CA PHE A 12 22.92 -40.60 6.06
C PHE A 12 21.90 -39.57 6.58
N PRO A 13 22.34 -38.40 7.09
CA PRO A 13 21.40 -37.35 7.40
C PRO A 13 20.75 -36.90 6.10
N PHE A 14 19.44 -37.07 6.01
CA PHE A 14 18.65 -36.43 4.96
C PHE A 14 18.73 -34.93 5.23
N VAL A 15 19.63 -34.21 4.53
CA VAL A 15 19.60 -32.76 4.43
C VAL A 15 18.39 -32.45 3.54
N VAL A 16 17.25 -32.14 4.17
CA VAL A 16 16.14 -31.50 3.47
C VAL A 16 16.66 -30.11 3.11
N LEU A 17 17.22 -29.96 1.91
CA LEU A 17 17.38 -28.67 1.29
C LEU A 17 15.96 -28.10 1.18
N ALA A 18 15.67 -27.07 1.98
CA ALA A 18 14.47 -26.29 1.78
C ALA A 18 14.47 -25.87 0.30
N GLN A 19 13.57 -26.43 -0.48
CA GLN A 19 13.35 -25.95 -1.84
C GLN A 19 12.96 -24.48 -1.68
N ASN A 20 13.85 -23.60 -2.18
CA ASN A 20 13.49 -22.21 -2.36
C ASN A 20 12.13 -22.21 -3.06
N SER A 21 11.13 -21.60 -2.42
CA SER A 21 9.78 -21.61 -2.97
C SER A 21 9.83 -21.07 -4.39
N GLN A 22 9.31 -21.84 -5.32
CA GLN A 22 9.21 -21.49 -6.75
C GLN A 22 8.26 -20.28 -6.95
N TYR A 23 7.75 -19.70 -5.86
CA TYR A 23 6.76 -18.63 -5.83
C TYR A 23 7.32 -17.41 -5.12
N ASN A 24 7.08 -16.23 -5.70
CA ASN A 24 7.33 -14.96 -5.03
C ASN A 24 6.21 -14.68 -4.02
N LEU A 25 6.47 -14.96 -2.74
CA LEU A 25 5.54 -14.67 -1.66
C LEU A 25 5.91 -13.31 -1.03
N ASN A 26 4.99 -12.35 -1.10
CA ASN A 26 5.12 -11.06 -0.44
C ASN A 26 4.06 -10.95 0.66
N SER A 27 4.45 -10.38 1.80
CA SER A 27 3.53 -10.22 2.91
C SER A 27 2.80 -8.89 2.83
N TYR A 28 1.49 -8.95 2.65
CA TYR A 28 0.61 -7.81 2.82
C TYR A 28 0.59 -7.30 4.28
N LEU A 29 0.86 -8.15 5.26
CA LEU A 29 0.76 -7.82 6.70
C LEU A 29 1.91 -6.93 7.19
N GLU A 30 3.03 -6.88 6.49
CA GLU A 30 4.14 -6.03 6.88
C GLU A 30 3.76 -4.54 6.84
N GLN A 31 4.24 -3.79 7.83
CA GLN A 31 4.00 -2.34 7.90
C GLN A 31 4.66 -1.60 6.74
N GLY A 32 5.85 -2.03 6.34
CA GLY A 32 6.66 -1.37 5.34
C GLY A 32 7.55 -0.27 5.91
N THR A 33 8.02 0.60 5.03
CA THR A 33 8.95 1.69 5.36
C THR A 33 8.18 2.99 5.57
N LYS A 34 8.54 3.76 6.58
CA LYS A 34 7.97 5.08 6.82
C LYS A 34 8.24 5.99 5.61
N ALA A 35 7.19 6.61 5.09
CA ALA A 35 7.29 7.53 3.97
C ALA A 35 8.07 8.80 4.37
N PRO A 36 8.92 9.34 3.50
CA PRO A 36 9.59 10.61 3.77
C PRO A 36 8.57 11.77 3.77
N ASN A 37 8.76 12.75 4.66
CA ASN A 37 7.87 13.92 4.75
C ASN A 37 8.10 14.96 3.61
N THR A 38 8.41 14.50 2.41
CA THR A 38 8.60 15.38 1.25
C THR A 38 7.25 15.72 0.59
N HIS A 39 6.36 14.71 0.52
CA HIS A 39 5.02 14.83 -0.07
C HIS A 39 3.93 14.29 0.86
N TYR A 40 4.27 14.06 2.12
CA TYR A 40 3.37 13.52 3.15
C TYR A 40 3.39 14.43 4.36
N LEU A 41 2.21 14.73 4.90
CA LEU A 41 2.05 15.38 6.21
C LEU A 41 1.53 14.35 7.19
N GLY A 42 2.11 14.34 8.40
CA GLY A 42 1.80 13.33 9.41
C GLY A 42 2.62 12.06 9.18
N GLU A 43 2.02 10.91 9.36
CA GLU A 43 2.71 9.63 9.27
C GLU A 43 2.06 8.70 8.26
N ALA A 44 2.88 8.16 7.37
CA ALA A 44 2.48 7.13 6.42
C ALA A 44 3.56 6.06 6.32
N TRP A 45 3.16 4.83 6.05
CA TRP A 45 4.03 3.69 5.79
C TRP A 45 3.68 3.07 4.45
N LEU A 46 4.72 2.69 3.71
CA LEU A 46 4.61 2.11 2.37
C LEU A 46 5.24 0.72 2.36
N ASN A 47 4.43 -0.29 2.18
CA ASN A 47 4.88 -1.64 1.89
C ASN A 47 4.68 -1.91 0.39
N ARG A 48 5.78 -2.03 -0.36
CA ARG A 48 5.77 -2.38 -1.78
C ARG A 48 5.57 -3.88 -1.94
N VAL A 49 4.31 -4.31 -1.93
CA VAL A 49 3.93 -5.73 -1.98
C VAL A 49 4.37 -6.39 -3.28
N LEU A 50 4.14 -5.73 -4.42
CA LEU A 50 4.63 -6.14 -5.73
C LEU A 50 5.19 -4.95 -6.49
N GLN A 51 6.27 -5.17 -7.21
CA GLN A 51 6.87 -4.17 -8.09
C GLN A 51 6.73 -4.62 -9.54
N ALA A 52 6.43 -3.66 -10.43
CA ALA A 52 6.41 -3.88 -11.86
C ALA A 52 7.77 -4.37 -12.36
N ASP A 53 7.75 -5.32 -13.28
CA ASP A 53 8.92 -5.86 -13.98
C ASP A 53 8.57 -6.17 -15.44
N GLU A 54 9.40 -6.92 -16.14
CA GLU A 54 9.17 -7.30 -17.55
C GLU A 54 7.92 -8.14 -17.78
N ASN A 55 7.41 -8.84 -16.75
CA ASN A 55 6.25 -9.73 -16.79
C ASN A 55 5.02 -9.17 -16.09
N LEU A 56 5.18 -8.10 -15.27
CA LEU A 56 4.13 -7.46 -14.49
C LEU A 56 4.14 -5.96 -14.71
N SER A 57 3.15 -5.44 -15.42
CA SER A 57 3.09 -4.02 -15.83
C SER A 57 2.60 -3.05 -14.76
N PHE A 58 2.36 -3.50 -13.52
CA PHE A 58 1.84 -2.66 -12.43
C PHE A 58 2.53 -2.94 -11.09
N ASN A 59 2.44 -1.98 -10.20
CA ASN A 59 2.87 -2.09 -8.81
C ASN A 59 1.67 -2.29 -7.89
N ILE A 60 1.87 -2.97 -6.77
CA ILE A 60 0.94 -2.97 -5.64
C ILE A 60 1.67 -2.47 -4.40
N THR A 61 1.20 -1.37 -3.85
CA THR A 61 1.71 -0.81 -2.61
C THR A 61 0.60 -0.78 -1.56
N LYS A 62 0.83 -1.38 -0.39
CA LYS A 62 0.02 -1.10 0.78
C LYS A 62 0.51 0.23 1.36
N ALA A 63 -0.38 1.22 1.38
CA ALA A 63 -0.12 2.54 1.94
C ALA A 63 -1.01 2.75 3.17
N THR A 64 -0.41 2.84 4.35
CA THR A 64 -1.11 3.09 5.61
C THR A 64 -0.82 4.50 6.07
N PHE A 65 -1.86 5.29 6.29
CA PHE A 65 -1.80 6.65 6.81
C PHE A 65 -2.38 6.67 8.22
N SER A 66 -1.66 7.21 9.19
CA SER A 66 -2.23 7.51 10.49
C SER A 66 -3.30 8.58 10.39
N ALA A 67 -4.20 8.61 11.37
CA ALA A 67 -5.22 9.65 11.47
C ALA A 67 -4.62 11.06 11.24
N ASN A 68 -5.35 11.90 10.52
CA ASN A 68 -4.93 13.27 10.20
C ASN A 68 -3.67 13.38 9.31
N SER A 69 -3.26 12.30 8.64
CA SER A 69 -2.14 12.26 7.71
C SER A 69 -2.61 12.36 6.27
N THR A 70 -1.84 13.07 5.44
CA THR A 70 -2.19 13.38 4.06
C THR A 70 -1.01 13.18 3.14
N LEU A 71 -1.27 13.18 1.84
CA LEU A 71 -0.23 13.34 0.82
C LEU A 71 -0.62 14.44 -0.17
N ASP A 72 0.36 14.94 -0.89
CA ASP A 72 0.22 16.04 -1.83
C ASP A 72 -0.59 15.65 -3.09
N TRP A 73 -1.05 16.67 -3.82
CA TRP A 73 -1.62 16.52 -5.15
C TRP A 73 -0.61 15.85 -6.08
N HIS A 74 -1.07 14.81 -6.76
CA HIS A 74 -0.25 14.07 -7.72
C HIS A 74 -1.12 13.51 -8.83
N LYS A 75 -0.46 13.02 -9.87
CA LYS A 75 -1.08 12.25 -10.95
C LYS A 75 -0.16 11.12 -11.37
N HIS A 76 -0.72 10.14 -12.06
CA HIS A 76 0.03 9.06 -12.67
C HIS A 76 -0.12 9.13 -14.19
N SER A 77 0.90 8.68 -14.92
CA SER A 77 0.82 8.57 -16.38
C SER A 77 -0.21 7.56 -16.86
N GLU A 78 -0.51 6.57 -16.00
CA GLU A 78 -1.55 5.55 -16.18
C GLU A 78 -2.61 5.67 -15.08
N SER A 79 -3.70 4.90 -15.17
CA SER A 79 -4.72 4.87 -14.12
C SER A 79 -4.18 4.23 -12.85
N GLN A 80 -4.61 4.76 -11.69
CA GLN A 80 -4.41 4.13 -10.38
C GLN A 80 -5.74 3.57 -9.87
N VAL A 81 -5.70 2.42 -9.20
CA VAL A 81 -6.82 1.89 -8.43
C VAL A 81 -6.44 1.91 -6.95
N LEU A 82 -7.30 2.49 -6.12
CA LEU A 82 -7.20 2.45 -4.66
C LEU A 82 -8.30 1.56 -4.12
N VAL A 83 -7.94 0.56 -3.32
CA VAL A 83 -8.88 -0.28 -2.56
C VAL A 83 -8.70 0.05 -1.09
N VAL A 84 -9.76 0.49 -0.42
CA VAL A 84 -9.72 0.73 1.02
C VAL A 84 -9.89 -0.61 1.74
N VAL A 85 -8.84 -1.03 2.45
CA VAL A 85 -8.81 -2.34 3.13
C VAL A 85 -8.93 -2.22 4.64
N ASP A 86 -8.70 -1.03 5.20
CA ASP A 86 -8.89 -0.74 6.62
C ASP A 86 -9.13 0.75 6.86
N GLY A 87 -9.88 1.09 7.91
CA GLY A 87 -10.11 2.45 8.35
C GLY A 87 -11.01 3.31 7.47
N SER A 88 -10.75 4.62 7.42
CA SER A 88 -11.52 5.56 6.59
C SER A 88 -10.64 6.73 6.13
N GLY A 89 -10.91 7.23 4.93
CA GLY A 89 -10.11 8.27 4.31
C GLY A 89 -10.92 9.26 3.49
N TYR A 90 -10.20 10.16 2.84
CA TYR A 90 -10.73 11.10 1.86
C TYR A 90 -10.04 10.91 0.52
N TYR A 91 -10.76 11.24 -0.55
CA TYR A 91 -10.25 11.28 -1.90
C TYR A 91 -10.83 12.46 -2.65
N GLN A 92 -10.02 13.11 -3.47
CA GLN A 92 -10.48 14.19 -4.35
C GLN A 92 -9.68 14.22 -5.64
N GLU A 93 -10.37 14.37 -6.77
CA GLU A 93 -9.80 14.75 -8.05
C GLU A 93 -9.89 16.27 -8.24
N LYS A 94 -8.95 16.85 -8.94
CA LYS A 94 -8.92 18.28 -9.23
C LYS A 94 -10.21 18.71 -9.92
N GLY A 95 -10.85 19.74 -9.40
CA GLY A 95 -12.11 20.26 -9.95
C GLY A 95 -13.36 19.47 -9.60
N LYS A 96 -13.26 18.39 -8.80
CA LYS A 96 -14.42 17.63 -8.30
C LYS A 96 -14.61 17.81 -6.79
N ASN A 97 -15.82 17.52 -6.32
CA ASN A 97 -16.08 17.47 -4.89
C ASN A 97 -15.33 16.31 -4.24
N PRO A 98 -14.77 16.51 -3.05
CA PRO A 98 -14.14 15.45 -2.29
C PRO A 98 -15.18 14.43 -1.81
N ILE A 99 -14.74 13.22 -1.58
CA ILE A 99 -15.56 12.13 -1.03
C ILE A 99 -14.88 11.51 0.17
N ARG A 100 -15.68 10.98 1.10
CA ARG A 100 -15.21 10.12 2.19
C ARG A 100 -15.23 8.67 1.73
N LEU A 101 -14.18 7.95 2.07
CA LEU A 101 -13.98 6.54 1.77
C LEU A 101 -14.06 5.69 3.03
N LYS A 102 -14.56 4.46 2.89
CA LYS A 102 -14.63 3.44 3.93
C LYS A 102 -14.15 2.10 3.40
N VAL A 103 -13.92 1.17 4.28
CA VAL A 103 -13.52 -0.21 3.93
C VAL A 103 -14.45 -0.80 2.87
N GLY A 104 -13.85 -1.38 1.84
CA GLY A 104 -14.52 -1.97 0.68
C GLY A 104 -14.74 -1.02 -0.49
N ASP A 105 -14.54 0.29 -0.31
CA ASP A 105 -14.61 1.23 -1.43
C ASP A 105 -13.42 1.04 -2.38
N ILE A 106 -13.72 1.15 -3.67
CA ILE A 106 -12.71 1.07 -4.74
C ILE A 106 -12.81 2.32 -5.59
N ILE A 107 -11.72 3.05 -5.72
CA ILE A 107 -11.60 4.25 -6.54
C ILE A 107 -10.66 3.98 -7.71
N ARG A 108 -11.05 4.40 -8.89
CA ARG A 108 -10.17 4.51 -10.05
C ARG A 108 -9.83 5.97 -10.29
N ALA A 109 -8.59 6.37 -10.05
CA ALA A 109 -8.04 7.64 -10.50
C ALA A 109 -7.63 7.50 -11.98
N PRO A 110 -8.22 8.28 -12.92
CA PRO A 110 -7.86 8.18 -14.32
C PRO A 110 -6.43 8.65 -14.58
N ALA A 111 -5.84 8.18 -15.68
CA ALA A 111 -4.52 8.62 -16.13
C ALA A 111 -4.47 10.16 -16.30
N ASN A 112 -3.39 10.78 -15.85
CA ASN A 112 -3.11 12.22 -15.93
C ASN A 112 -4.09 13.14 -15.16
N VAL A 113 -5.01 12.59 -14.36
CA VAL A 113 -5.91 13.38 -13.50
C VAL A 113 -5.23 13.63 -12.15
N GLU A 114 -5.07 14.92 -11.81
CA GLU A 114 -4.55 15.29 -10.49
C GLU A 114 -5.54 14.90 -9.38
N HIS A 115 -5.04 14.24 -8.36
CA HIS A 115 -5.82 13.80 -7.22
C HIS A 115 -4.96 13.74 -5.96
N TRP A 116 -5.62 13.61 -4.82
CA TRP A 116 -5.01 13.28 -3.53
C TRP A 116 -5.90 12.32 -2.75
N HIS A 117 -5.32 11.63 -1.80
CA HIS A 117 -6.05 10.83 -0.81
C HIS A 117 -5.36 10.93 0.55
N ALA A 118 -6.11 10.69 1.61
CA ALA A 118 -5.66 10.94 2.98
C ALA A 118 -6.40 10.05 3.96
N ALA A 119 -5.90 9.95 5.19
CA ALA A 119 -6.68 9.47 6.33
C ALA A 119 -7.73 10.50 6.73
N THR A 120 -8.78 10.07 7.45
CA THR A 120 -9.66 11.05 8.12
C THR A 120 -8.94 11.65 9.33
N LYS A 121 -9.55 12.67 9.93
CA LYS A 121 -8.97 13.25 11.15
C LYS A 121 -8.96 12.29 12.34
N GLU A 122 -9.95 11.42 12.37
CA GLU A 122 -10.23 10.54 13.50
C GLU A 122 -9.67 9.13 13.36
N ASN A 123 -9.50 8.67 12.12
CA ASN A 123 -9.14 7.27 11.86
C ASN A 123 -7.97 7.16 10.89
N ASP A 124 -7.16 6.17 11.12
CA ASP A 124 -6.19 5.68 10.15
C ASP A 124 -6.91 5.18 8.89
N VAL A 125 -6.17 5.03 7.81
CA VAL A 125 -6.64 4.36 6.61
C VAL A 125 -5.54 3.53 5.99
N THR A 126 -5.90 2.37 5.46
CA THR A 126 -5.00 1.55 4.64
C THR A 126 -5.59 1.35 3.26
N TYR A 127 -4.81 1.73 2.26
CA TYR A 127 -5.10 1.51 0.85
C TYR A 127 -4.21 0.41 0.28
N LEU A 128 -4.77 -0.44 -0.59
CA LEU A 128 -3.99 -1.09 -1.62
C LEU A 128 -4.01 -0.18 -2.85
N ALA A 129 -2.87 0.40 -3.17
CA ALA A 129 -2.66 1.21 -4.35
C ALA A 129 -2.07 0.33 -5.46
N ILE A 130 -2.83 0.17 -6.55
CA ILE A 130 -2.44 -0.58 -7.75
C ILE A 130 -2.24 0.47 -8.85
N TYR A 131 -1.02 0.59 -9.37
CA TYR A 131 -0.68 1.63 -10.32
C TYR A 131 0.44 1.23 -11.26
N SER A 132 0.45 1.82 -12.43
CA SER A 132 1.51 1.70 -13.43
C SER A 132 2.10 3.07 -13.74
N GLY A 133 3.22 3.07 -14.44
CA GLY A 133 3.88 4.30 -14.88
C GLY A 133 4.46 5.13 -13.74
N GLU A 134 4.69 6.41 -14.03
CA GLU A 134 5.34 7.34 -13.12
C GLU A 134 4.34 8.15 -12.29
N THR A 135 4.72 8.47 -11.06
CA THR A 135 4.01 9.43 -10.20
C THR A 135 4.63 10.81 -10.39
N GLN A 136 3.80 11.78 -10.72
CA GLN A 136 4.19 13.18 -10.80
C GLN A 136 3.50 13.99 -9.70
N TRP A 137 4.27 14.53 -8.78
CA TRP A 137 3.80 15.47 -7.77
C TRP A 137 3.56 16.83 -8.41
N THR A 138 2.44 17.46 -8.09
CA THR A 138 2.02 18.69 -8.82
C THR A 138 1.87 19.88 -7.89
N GLN A 139 1.23 19.74 -6.76
CA GLN A 139 0.96 20.83 -5.83
C GLN A 139 0.92 20.32 -4.39
N VAL A 140 1.41 21.11 -3.45
CA VAL A 140 1.26 20.83 -2.02
C VAL A 140 -0.23 20.86 -1.63
N LEU A 141 -0.69 19.86 -0.89
CA LEU A 141 -2.00 19.91 -0.26
C LEU A 141 -1.90 20.73 1.03
N LEU A 142 -2.46 21.93 0.99
CA LEU A 142 -2.44 22.80 2.16
C LEU A 142 -3.28 22.21 3.31
N ARG A 143 -2.80 22.35 4.54
CA ARG A 143 -3.52 21.87 5.72
C ARG A 143 -4.94 22.44 5.82
N GLU A 144 -5.12 23.71 5.47
CA GLU A 144 -6.42 24.38 5.47
C GLU A 144 -7.40 23.77 4.44
N ASP A 145 -6.91 23.31 3.29
CA ASP A 145 -7.74 22.64 2.29
C ASP A 145 -8.19 21.27 2.78
N TYR A 146 -7.28 20.48 3.34
CA TYR A 146 -7.62 19.23 3.98
C TYR A 146 -8.65 19.41 5.11
N ASP A 147 -8.42 20.41 5.98
CA ASP A 147 -9.30 20.70 7.11
C ASP A 147 -10.71 21.11 6.66
N ARG A 148 -10.81 21.86 5.55
CA ARG A 148 -12.09 22.22 4.94
C ARG A 148 -12.83 20.95 4.46
N VAL A 149 -12.14 20.06 3.78
CA VAL A 149 -12.72 18.77 3.33
C VAL A 149 -13.19 17.95 4.51
N ALA A 150 -12.35 17.78 5.52
CA ALA A 150 -12.68 17.01 6.72
C ALA A 150 -13.92 17.57 7.44
N ASN A 151 -14.04 18.91 7.55
CA ASN A 151 -15.20 19.54 8.16
C ASN A 151 -16.47 19.36 7.33
N THR A 152 -16.37 19.42 6.00
CA THR A 152 -17.52 19.25 5.08
C THR A 152 -18.03 17.82 5.09
N LEU A 153 -17.15 16.83 5.20
CA LEU A 153 -17.47 15.40 5.13
C LEU A 153 -17.55 14.71 6.51
N LYS A 154 -17.65 15.51 7.57
CA LYS A 154 -17.79 14.99 8.93
C LYS A 154 -19.10 14.19 9.05
N VAL A 155 -18.99 12.94 9.51
CA VAL A 155 -20.18 12.15 9.84
C VAL A 155 -20.78 12.68 11.14
N PRO A 156 -22.08 12.99 11.20
CA PRO A 156 -22.74 13.30 12.46
C PRO A 156 -22.56 12.14 13.44
N GLN A 157 -22.25 12.46 14.68
CA GLN A 157 -22.17 11.48 15.78
C GLN A 157 -23.56 11.01 16.16
#